data_ffb58edfe13bbcdef958dc7888674f80
#
_entry.id   ffb58edfe13bbcdef958dc7888674f80
#
_cell.length_a   1.000
_cell.length_b   1.000
_cell.length_c   1.000
_cell.angle_alpha   90.00
_cell.angle_beta   90.00
_cell.angle_gamma   90.00
#
_symmetry.space_group_name_H-M   'P 1'
#
loop_
_entity.id
_entity.type
_entity.pdbx_description
1 polymer ?
#
loop_
_entity_poly.entity_id
_entity_poly.type
_entity_poly.pdbx_seq_one_letter_code
_entity_poly.pdbx_strand_id
1 'polypeptide(L)'
;THGPFVGDVGPNSAQVWYRTDSTRQVKLFLATSEAALATAAPVNYSYPQASTDFTHSVNITGLVPSYVYELEIEGTRYGPWPLQTTPTKGSSTTLKFAFGSCTKDDEQPIFGSILSYNPDLFLFLGDNHYANSNDLNALRQYYRWAHERSERSTMMSSVPILATWDDHDFVGNNTDGREPGKAVALRVFKEYWANPSYGTVDTEGVFFESSYGDVDFFVIDDRYWRDIDDSVLGDEQEAWLLSQLAASTAVFKFIVSGSQFTTHGSGDSWAAFPTAQGRLLQHIVDNSITGVVFLSGDVHRSEFRSVAAATGGYAIPELTSSPMANTNARCPTDSEILECFNTDDYFIGVEVDTTAADPTVKAQLFDRDGELQAVWDIKHSDLTF
;
A
#
# COMPACT_ATOMS: atom_id res chain seq x y z
N THR A 1 5.55 23.31 -0.34
CA THR A 1 5.84 22.18 0.55
C THR A 1 4.78 21.10 0.40
N HIS A 2 5.14 19.81 0.59
CA HIS A 2 4.22 18.67 0.55
C HIS A 2 4.43 17.84 1.81
N GLY A 3 3.38 17.16 2.28
CA GLY A 3 3.39 16.42 3.53
C GLY A 3 3.34 17.34 4.76
N PRO A 4 3.77 16.86 5.95
CA PRO A 4 4.39 15.55 6.13
C PRO A 4 3.37 14.43 6.07
N PHE A 5 3.87 13.21 5.89
CA PHE A 5 3.15 11.99 6.20
C PHE A 5 4.09 10.95 6.85
N VAL A 6 3.49 9.98 7.51
CA VAL A 6 4.21 8.87 8.12
C VAL A 6 4.09 7.66 7.21
N GLY A 7 5.23 7.11 6.79
CA GLY A 7 5.34 5.79 6.17
C GLY A 7 5.81 4.77 7.20
N ASP A 8 6.24 3.64 6.78
CA ASP A 8 6.84 2.55 7.58
C ASP A 8 6.83 2.76 9.11
N VAL A 9 5.76 2.32 9.76
CA VAL A 9 5.64 2.38 11.22
C VAL A 9 5.88 0.99 11.80
N GLY A 10 6.87 0.89 12.67
CA GLY A 10 7.17 -0.30 13.44
C GLY A 10 6.81 -0.16 14.92
N PRO A 11 7.11 -1.19 15.73
CA PRO A 11 6.82 -1.16 17.18
C PRO A 11 7.59 -0.07 17.93
N ASN A 12 8.74 0.36 17.42
CA ASN A 12 9.61 1.37 18.04
C ASN A 12 10.30 2.28 17.01
N SER A 13 9.79 2.34 15.79
CA SER A 13 10.31 3.17 14.71
C SER A 13 9.21 3.73 13.83
N ALA A 14 9.51 4.80 13.09
CA ALA A 14 8.66 5.34 12.03
C ALA A 14 9.50 6.14 11.05
N GLN A 15 9.04 6.27 9.80
CA GLN A 15 9.59 7.19 8.82
C GLN A 15 8.64 8.38 8.63
N VAL A 16 9.17 9.60 8.76
CA VAL A 16 8.45 10.83 8.46
C VAL A 16 8.97 11.39 7.14
N TRP A 17 8.10 11.45 6.14
CA TRP A 17 8.41 12.02 4.84
C TRP A 17 7.87 13.45 4.71
N TYR A 18 8.62 14.29 4.03
CA TYR A 18 8.18 15.64 3.62
C TYR A 18 8.98 16.14 2.42
N ARG A 19 8.46 17.16 1.75
CA ARG A 19 9.12 17.87 0.66
C ARG A 19 9.07 19.39 0.89
N THR A 20 10.20 20.06 0.68
CA THR A 20 10.29 21.52 0.62
C THR A 20 10.35 22.01 -0.84
N ASP A 21 10.33 23.30 -1.06
CA ASP A 21 10.47 23.92 -2.39
C ASP A 21 11.90 24.34 -2.75
N SER A 22 12.82 24.27 -1.78
CA SER A 22 14.22 24.61 -1.92
C SER A 22 15.04 23.97 -0.80
N THR A 23 16.36 23.96 -0.93
CA THR A 23 17.26 23.55 0.15
C THR A 23 17.15 24.54 1.33
N ARG A 24 16.56 24.06 2.42
CA ARG A 24 16.44 24.81 3.69
C ARG A 24 16.50 23.85 4.87
N GLN A 25 16.88 24.37 6.04
CA GLN A 25 16.88 23.55 7.24
C GLN A 25 15.46 23.21 7.64
N VAL A 26 15.22 21.91 7.85
CA VAL A 26 14.00 21.39 8.49
C VAL A 26 14.40 20.75 9.81
N LYS A 27 13.69 21.08 10.87
CA LYS A 27 13.84 20.43 12.18
C LYS A 27 12.60 19.61 12.47
N LEU A 28 12.79 18.39 12.95
CA LEU A 28 11.73 17.52 13.43
C LEU A 28 11.69 17.54 14.96
N PHE A 29 10.53 17.76 15.52
CA PHE A 29 10.26 17.69 16.96
C PHE A 29 9.31 16.55 17.24
N LEU A 30 9.52 15.87 18.35
CA LEU A 30 8.74 14.72 18.79
C LEU A 30 8.49 14.78 20.28
N ALA A 31 7.25 14.52 20.71
CA ALA A 31 6.91 14.44 22.13
C ALA A 31 5.71 13.51 22.35
N THR A 32 5.51 13.06 23.56
CA THR A 32 4.38 12.19 23.95
C THR A 32 3.07 12.96 24.17
N SER A 33 3.09 14.28 24.03
CA SER A 33 1.90 15.15 24.06
C SER A 33 2.18 16.51 23.40
N GLU A 34 1.15 17.19 22.96
CA GLU A 34 1.25 18.55 22.39
C GLU A 34 1.85 19.55 23.39
N ALA A 35 1.50 19.46 24.66
CA ALA A 35 2.08 20.34 25.70
C ALA A 35 3.60 20.15 25.84
N ALA A 36 4.10 18.94 25.67
CA ALA A 36 5.54 18.64 25.74
C ALA A 36 6.29 19.11 24.49
N LEU A 37 5.64 19.22 23.32
CA LEU A 37 6.26 19.75 22.08
C LEU A 37 6.75 21.18 22.25
N ALA A 38 6.05 22.01 23.01
CA ALA A 38 6.42 23.43 23.22
C ALA A 38 7.84 23.61 23.77
N THR A 39 8.34 22.65 24.53
CA THR A 39 9.68 22.66 25.14
C THR A 39 10.62 21.57 24.62
N ALA A 40 10.15 20.75 23.66
CA ALA A 40 10.96 19.70 23.09
C ALA A 40 12.16 20.25 22.32
N ALA A 41 13.28 19.56 22.42
CA ALA A 41 14.41 19.77 21.51
C ALA A 41 14.16 19.05 20.18
N PRO A 42 14.71 19.55 19.06
CA PRO A 42 14.62 18.82 17.80
C PRO A 42 15.31 17.46 17.89
N VAL A 43 14.66 16.41 17.37
CA VAL A 43 15.22 15.06 17.31
C VAL A 43 16.00 14.82 16.00
N ASN A 44 15.74 15.64 14.97
CA ASN A 44 16.45 15.58 13.69
C ASN A 44 16.60 16.97 13.06
N TYR A 45 17.68 17.12 12.27
CA TYR A 45 17.95 18.26 11.41
C TYR A 45 18.27 17.75 10.00
N SER A 46 17.61 18.28 9.00
CA SER A 46 17.79 17.85 7.61
C SER A 46 17.82 19.04 6.64
N TYR A 47 18.34 18.78 5.45
CA TYR A 47 18.46 19.75 4.37
C TYR A 47 18.07 19.06 3.04
N PRO A 48 16.77 19.01 2.68
CA PRO A 48 16.31 18.42 1.43
C PRO A 48 17.07 18.99 0.23
N GLN A 49 17.42 18.13 -0.74
CA GLN A 49 18.30 18.46 -1.85
C GLN A 49 17.56 18.49 -3.19
N ALA A 50 18.00 19.37 -4.11
CA ALA A 50 17.45 19.45 -5.46
C ALA A 50 17.61 18.13 -6.27
N SER A 51 18.64 17.34 -5.96
CA SER A 51 18.88 16.04 -6.60
C SER A 51 17.76 15.02 -6.38
N THR A 52 16.99 15.17 -5.30
CA THR A 52 15.81 14.37 -4.92
C THR A 52 14.53 15.19 -4.93
N ASP A 53 14.44 16.22 -5.76
CA ASP A 53 13.29 17.14 -5.83
C ASP A 53 12.91 17.73 -4.45
N PHE A 54 13.88 17.93 -3.57
CA PHE A 54 13.72 18.42 -2.20
C PHE A 54 12.84 17.53 -1.30
N THR A 55 12.65 16.27 -1.65
CA THR A 55 12.04 15.28 -0.76
C THR A 55 13.04 14.80 0.29
N HIS A 56 12.54 14.37 1.43
CA HIS A 56 13.34 13.80 2.50
C HIS A 56 12.51 12.89 3.40
N SER A 57 13.09 11.75 3.80
CA SER A 57 12.52 10.85 4.81
C SER A 57 13.43 10.80 6.02
N VAL A 58 12.86 10.94 7.21
CA VAL A 58 13.57 10.83 8.49
C VAL A 58 13.14 9.54 9.18
N ASN A 59 14.08 8.64 9.38
CA ASN A 59 13.86 7.46 10.21
C ASN A 59 14.02 7.84 11.69
N ILE A 60 12.99 7.59 12.50
CA ILE A 60 12.95 7.81 13.93
C ILE A 60 12.94 6.44 14.60
N THR A 61 13.79 6.25 15.62
CA THR A 61 13.89 5.00 16.37
C THR A 61 13.78 5.24 17.87
N GLY A 62 13.57 4.17 18.64
CA GLY A 62 13.42 4.25 20.11
C GLY A 62 12.07 4.81 20.54
N LEU A 63 11.07 4.68 19.70
CA LEU A 63 9.70 5.11 19.99
C LEU A 63 9.05 4.19 21.03
N VAL A 64 8.12 4.78 21.80
CA VAL A 64 7.11 4.08 22.62
C VAL A 64 5.73 4.37 22.04
N PRO A 65 4.67 3.64 22.40
CA PRO A 65 3.34 3.90 21.84
C PRO A 65 2.90 5.36 22.02
N SER A 66 2.45 5.97 20.95
CA SER A 66 1.80 7.28 20.91
C SER A 66 2.74 8.50 21.11
N TYR A 67 2.92 9.20 20.01
CA TYR A 67 3.59 10.50 19.95
C TYR A 67 2.77 11.51 19.15
N VAL A 68 3.18 12.78 19.27
CA VAL A 68 2.86 13.86 18.34
C VAL A 68 4.15 14.48 17.83
N TYR A 69 4.17 14.93 16.57
CA TYR A 69 5.36 15.55 15.98
C TYR A 69 5.04 16.85 15.26
N GLU A 70 6.06 17.68 15.12
CA GLU A 70 6.02 18.95 14.38
C GLU A 70 7.25 19.07 13.49
N LEU A 71 7.09 19.77 12.38
CA LEU A 71 8.21 20.24 11.56
C LEU A 71 8.41 21.75 11.73
N GLU A 72 9.65 22.20 11.86
CA GLU A 72 10.01 23.61 11.80
C GLU A 72 10.79 23.92 10.53
N ILE A 73 10.29 24.85 9.73
CA ILE A 73 10.92 25.33 8.51
C ILE A 73 11.10 26.84 8.66
N GLU A 74 12.35 27.34 8.60
CA GLU A 74 12.68 28.78 8.73
C GLU A 74 12.07 29.45 9.98
N GLY A 75 12.03 28.71 11.09
CA GLY A 75 11.51 29.21 12.37
C GLY A 75 9.97 29.12 12.52
N THR A 76 9.27 28.68 11.51
CA THR A 76 7.82 28.43 11.58
C THR A 76 7.55 26.95 11.83
N ARG A 77 6.80 26.64 12.88
CA ARG A 77 6.34 25.28 13.20
C ARG A 77 5.04 24.96 12.53
N TYR A 78 4.93 23.72 12.05
CA TYR A 78 3.76 23.11 11.40
C TYR A 78 3.40 21.84 12.14
N GLY A 79 2.11 21.53 12.26
CA GLY A 79 1.57 20.44 13.04
C GLY A 79 0.73 20.95 14.22
N PRO A 80 0.53 20.17 15.30
CA PRO A 80 1.06 18.81 15.47
C PRO A 80 0.32 17.75 14.65
N TRP A 81 1.03 16.67 14.32
CA TRP A 81 0.46 15.47 13.71
C TRP A 81 0.62 14.25 14.63
N PRO A 82 -0.32 13.31 14.61
CA PRO A 82 -0.21 12.09 15.40
C PRO A 82 0.85 11.12 14.82
N LEU A 83 1.47 10.34 15.70
CA LEU A 83 2.33 9.22 15.34
C LEU A 83 2.12 8.12 16.35
N GLN A 84 1.58 6.98 15.92
CA GLN A 84 1.35 5.81 16.75
C GLN A 84 2.18 4.64 16.23
N THR A 85 2.90 3.96 17.11
CA THR A 85 3.65 2.76 16.76
C THR A 85 2.74 1.55 16.62
N THR A 86 3.20 0.54 15.87
CA THR A 86 2.46 -0.72 15.70
C THR A 86 2.67 -1.64 16.92
N PRO A 87 1.80 -2.64 17.13
CA PRO A 87 2.07 -3.75 18.03
C PRO A 87 3.31 -4.54 17.59
N THR A 88 3.95 -5.22 18.53
CA THR A 88 5.12 -6.07 18.21
C THR A 88 4.70 -7.23 17.31
N LYS A 89 5.51 -7.54 16.29
CA LYS A 89 5.30 -8.70 15.39
C LYS A 89 5.05 -9.97 16.19
N GLY A 90 3.99 -10.72 15.80
CA GLY A 90 3.56 -11.95 16.44
C GLY A 90 2.69 -11.76 17.69
N SER A 91 2.30 -10.51 18.03
CA SER A 91 1.32 -10.29 19.10
C SER A 91 -0.11 -10.22 18.54
N SER A 92 -1.04 -10.89 19.21
CA SER A 92 -2.47 -10.80 18.86
C SER A 92 -2.94 -9.35 18.91
N THR A 93 -3.70 -8.94 17.91
CA THR A 93 -4.06 -7.54 17.69
C THR A 93 -5.42 -7.38 17.03
N THR A 94 -5.96 -6.19 17.14
CA THR A 94 -6.97 -5.66 16.21
C THR A 94 -6.30 -4.63 15.33
N LEU A 95 -6.60 -4.66 14.04
CA LEU A 95 -6.10 -3.73 13.05
C LEU A 95 -7.25 -3.26 12.17
N LYS A 96 -7.31 -1.96 11.94
CA LYS A 96 -8.25 -1.35 11.00
C LYS A 96 -7.46 -0.67 9.89
N PHE A 97 -7.48 -1.18 8.68
CA PHE A 97 -6.80 -0.56 7.56
C PHE A 97 -7.74 -0.32 6.39
N ALA A 98 -7.32 0.50 5.45
CA ALA A 98 -8.04 0.70 4.20
C ALA A 98 -7.06 0.70 3.03
N PHE A 99 -7.58 0.44 1.83
CA PHE A 99 -6.75 0.42 0.63
C PHE A 99 -7.56 0.77 -0.63
N GLY A 100 -6.83 1.15 -1.67
CA GLY A 100 -7.39 1.41 -2.99
C GLY A 100 -6.35 1.86 -4.00
N SER A 101 -6.78 2.02 -5.25
CA SER A 101 -5.94 2.31 -6.41
C SER A 101 -6.62 3.29 -7.38
N CYS A 102 -5.89 3.70 -8.44
CA CYS A 102 -6.44 4.43 -9.59
C CYS A 102 -7.00 5.82 -9.24
N THR A 103 -6.08 6.75 -8.95
CA THR A 103 -6.39 8.14 -8.52
C THR A 103 -6.02 9.15 -9.61
N LYS A 104 -6.77 9.16 -10.72
CA LYS A 104 -6.51 10.01 -11.89
C LYS A 104 -7.13 11.41 -11.78
N ASP A 105 -8.38 11.48 -11.32
CA ASP A 105 -9.17 12.69 -11.40
C ASP A 105 -8.69 13.78 -10.43
N ASP A 106 -9.00 15.04 -10.75
CA ASP A 106 -8.55 16.18 -9.94
C ASP A 106 -9.31 16.29 -8.62
N GLU A 107 -10.58 15.94 -8.60
CA GLU A 107 -11.41 15.92 -7.39
C GLU A 107 -11.39 14.50 -6.80
N GLN A 108 -10.99 14.39 -5.54
CA GLN A 108 -10.82 13.12 -4.85
C GLN A 108 -11.50 13.12 -3.47
N PRO A 109 -12.83 13.34 -3.39
CA PRO A 109 -13.55 13.44 -2.11
C PRO A 109 -13.49 12.15 -1.28
N ILE A 110 -13.28 11.02 -1.92
CA ILE A 110 -13.14 9.70 -1.29
C ILE A 110 -12.10 9.67 -0.17
N PHE A 111 -11.04 10.48 -0.26
CA PHE A 111 -10.03 10.56 0.81
C PHE A 111 -10.59 11.16 2.11
N GLY A 112 -11.61 12.01 2.03
CA GLY A 112 -12.37 12.48 3.19
C GLY A 112 -13.16 11.36 3.86
N SER A 113 -13.75 10.48 3.07
CA SER A 113 -14.47 9.28 3.55
C SER A 113 -13.52 8.25 4.15
N ILE A 114 -12.34 8.04 3.54
CA ILE A 114 -11.27 7.20 4.11
C ILE A 114 -10.81 7.76 5.47
N LEU A 115 -10.60 9.08 5.58
CA LEU A 115 -10.25 9.71 6.85
C LEU A 115 -11.36 9.54 7.90
N SER A 116 -12.63 9.63 7.49
CA SER A 116 -13.78 9.41 8.38
C SER A 116 -13.92 7.94 8.82
N TYR A 117 -13.53 7.00 7.98
CA TYR A 117 -13.38 5.58 8.34
C TYR A 117 -12.33 5.40 9.44
N ASN A 118 -11.34 6.30 9.56
CA ASN A 118 -10.30 6.34 10.57
C ASN A 118 -9.48 5.04 10.66
N PRO A 119 -8.74 4.68 9.60
CA PRO A 119 -7.89 3.49 9.60
C PRO A 119 -6.56 3.74 10.34
N ASP A 120 -5.98 2.67 10.90
CA ASP A 120 -4.63 2.67 11.48
C ASP A 120 -3.53 2.71 10.42
N LEU A 121 -3.85 2.29 9.18
CA LEU A 121 -2.95 2.19 8.02
C LEU A 121 -3.75 2.35 6.72
N PHE A 122 -3.18 3.07 5.73
CA PHE A 122 -3.71 3.09 4.37
C PHE A 122 -2.69 2.54 3.37
N LEU A 123 -3.14 1.66 2.46
CA LEU A 123 -2.32 1.07 1.41
C LEU A 123 -2.72 1.64 0.04
N PHE A 124 -1.78 2.30 -0.63
CA PHE A 124 -1.93 2.68 -2.03
C PHE A 124 -1.49 1.53 -2.93
N LEU A 125 -2.40 1.01 -3.75
CA LEU A 125 -2.18 -0.16 -4.59
C LEU A 125 -1.92 0.19 -6.06
N GLY A 126 -1.14 1.22 -6.31
CA GLY A 126 -0.79 1.61 -7.66
C GLY A 126 -1.75 2.60 -8.32
N ASP A 127 -1.35 3.06 -9.50
CA ASP A 127 -2.01 4.15 -10.22
C ASP A 127 -2.21 5.37 -9.35
N ASN A 128 -1.16 5.68 -8.60
CA ASN A 128 -1.13 6.81 -7.66
C ASN A 128 -1.13 8.15 -8.41
N HIS A 129 -0.75 8.12 -9.69
CA HIS A 129 -0.83 9.18 -10.67
C HIS A 129 -0.82 8.59 -12.10
N TYR A 130 -1.15 9.42 -13.10
CA TYR A 130 -1.24 9.02 -14.50
C TYR A 130 -0.26 9.82 -15.38
N ALA A 131 1.02 9.85 -14.99
CA ALA A 131 2.06 10.51 -15.77
C ALA A 131 2.30 9.82 -17.11
N ASN A 132 2.22 8.49 -17.15
CA ASN A 132 2.49 7.69 -18.36
C ASN A 132 3.79 8.13 -19.04
N SER A 133 4.87 8.20 -18.27
CA SER A 133 6.11 8.84 -18.71
C SER A 133 7.33 8.17 -18.12
N ASN A 134 8.44 8.23 -18.85
CA ASN A 134 9.77 7.88 -18.35
C ASN A 134 10.66 9.13 -18.15
N ASP A 135 10.09 10.33 -18.23
CA ASP A 135 10.80 11.58 -17.94
C ASP A 135 10.82 11.89 -16.46
N LEU A 136 12.01 12.10 -15.90
CA LEU A 136 12.24 12.37 -14.49
C LEU A 136 11.40 13.55 -13.95
N ASN A 137 11.31 14.65 -14.74
CA ASN A 137 10.64 15.86 -14.29
C ASN A 137 9.12 15.71 -14.40
N ALA A 138 8.63 15.01 -15.43
CA ALA A 138 7.22 14.69 -15.59
C ALA A 138 6.73 13.83 -14.42
N LEU A 139 7.41 12.73 -14.09
CA LEU A 139 7.06 11.86 -12.97
C LEU A 139 7.02 12.63 -11.64
N ARG A 140 8.07 13.40 -11.33
CA ARG A 140 8.11 14.26 -10.13
C ARG A 140 6.96 15.27 -10.11
N GLN A 141 6.62 15.87 -11.26
CA GLN A 141 5.51 16.81 -11.36
C GLN A 141 4.17 16.16 -11.03
N TYR A 142 3.92 14.94 -11.55
CA TYR A 142 2.68 14.22 -11.30
C TYR A 142 2.56 13.77 -9.83
N TYR A 143 3.65 13.32 -9.19
CA TYR A 143 3.65 13.06 -7.75
C TYR A 143 3.36 14.33 -6.93
N ARG A 144 3.95 15.48 -7.30
CA ARG A 144 3.64 16.76 -6.64
C ARG A 144 2.15 17.06 -6.72
N TRP A 145 1.58 17.00 -7.93
CA TRP A 145 0.15 17.23 -8.13
C TRP A 145 -0.72 16.26 -7.32
N ALA A 146 -0.37 14.98 -7.30
CA ALA A 146 -1.10 13.98 -6.52
C ALA A 146 -1.07 14.29 -5.01
N HIS A 147 0.10 14.68 -4.48
CA HIS A 147 0.27 14.99 -3.06
C HIS A 147 -0.20 16.40 -2.66
N GLU A 148 -0.49 17.28 -3.61
CA GLU A 148 -1.06 18.62 -3.37
C GLU A 148 -2.58 18.61 -3.22
N ARG A 149 -3.27 17.55 -3.62
CA ARG A 149 -4.73 17.46 -3.53
C ARG A 149 -5.18 17.50 -2.07
N SER A 150 -6.11 18.39 -1.76
CA SER A 150 -6.49 18.79 -0.40
C SER A 150 -6.88 17.60 0.47
N GLU A 151 -7.85 16.80 0.02
CA GLU A 151 -8.40 15.68 0.77
C GLU A 151 -7.36 14.57 0.93
N ARG A 152 -6.64 14.24 -0.15
CA ARG A 152 -5.55 13.27 -0.13
C ARG A 152 -4.42 13.71 0.82
N SER A 153 -3.97 14.95 0.73
CA SER A 153 -2.93 15.50 1.60
C SER A 153 -3.34 15.47 3.07
N THR A 154 -4.60 15.77 3.37
CA THR A 154 -5.14 15.73 4.73
C THR A 154 -5.17 14.30 5.27
N MET A 155 -5.64 13.33 4.47
CA MET A 155 -5.65 11.90 4.85
C MET A 155 -4.22 11.41 5.07
N MET A 156 -3.30 11.66 4.12
CA MET A 156 -1.91 11.25 4.20
C MET A 156 -1.17 11.81 5.42
N SER A 157 -1.50 13.02 5.88
CA SER A 157 -0.89 13.61 7.08
C SER A 157 -1.44 13.05 8.39
N SER A 158 -2.55 12.32 8.34
CA SER A 158 -3.29 11.83 9.52
C SER A 158 -3.18 10.32 9.72
N VAL A 159 -2.92 9.56 8.66
CA VAL A 159 -2.89 8.10 8.63
C VAL A 159 -1.54 7.63 8.12
N PRO A 160 -0.88 6.64 8.76
CA PRO A 160 0.32 5.98 8.22
C PRO A 160 0.05 5.35 6.85
N ILE A 161 1.05 5.39 5.96
CA ILE A 161 0.89 5.03 4.56
C ILE A 161 1.95 4.04 4.13
N LEU A 162 1.55 3.00 3.40
CA LEU A 162 2.41 2.17 2.57
C LEU A 162 1.90 2.22 1.12
N ALA A 163 2.80 2.01 0.16
CA ALA A 163 2.43 2.11 -1.25
C ALA A 163 3.15 1.06 -2.11
N THR A 164 2.46 0.58 -3.11
CA THR A 164 3.06 0.00 -4.31
C THR A 164 2.67 0.82 -5.53
N TRP A 165 3.20 0.48 -6.67
CA TRP A 165 2.83 1.08 -7.96
C TRP A 165 2.04 0.10 -8.82
N ASP A 166 1.53 0.64 -9.95
CA ASP A 166 1.09 -0.15 -11.06
C ASP A 166 1.57 0.49 -12.38
N ASP A 167 1.01 0.17 -13.51
CA ASP A 167 1.51 0.50 -14.83
C ASP A 167 1.59 2.02 -15.11
N HIS A 168 0.62 2.80 -14.65
CA HIS A 168 0.58 4.26 -14.86
C HIS A 168 1.61 5.03 -14.02
N ASP A 169 1.98 4.54 -12.84
CA ASP A 169 3.10 5.06 -12.05
C ASP A 169 4.45 4.63 -12.64
N PHE A 170 4.49 3.44 -13.23
CA PHE A 170 5.71 2.81 -13.70
C PHE A 170 6.24 3.51 -14.97
N VAL A 171 5.62 3.29 -16.13
CA VAL A 171 5.99 3.98 -17.39
C VAL A 171 4.75 4.33 -18.21
N GLY A 172 3.70 3.51 -18.18
CA GLY A 172 2.47 3.71 -18.93
C GLY A 172 1.63 2.47 -19.06
N ASN A 173 0.44 2.62 -19.59
CA ASN A 173 -0.60 1.59 -19.61
C ASN A 173 -0.09 0.21 -20.09
N ASN A 174 -0.28 -0.81 -19.26
CA ASN A 174 0.10 -2.21 -19.44
C ASN A 174 1.59 -2.44 -19.77
N THR A 175 2.48 -1.55 -19.30
CA THR A 175 3.93 -1.68 -19.50
C THR A 175 4.53 -2.71 -18.54
N ASP A 176 5.65 -3.29 -18.94
CA ASP A 176 6.37 -4.34 -18.21
C ASP A 176 7.85 -4.01 -17.99
N GLY A 177 8.59 -4.91 -17.35
CA GLY A 177 9.99 -4.74 -16.97
C GLY A 177 10.98 -4.54 -18.12
N ARG A 178 10.56 -4.61 -19.39
CA ARG A 178 11.39 -4.33 -20.57
C ARG A 178 11.42 -2.84 -20.92
N GLU A 179 10.59 -2.02 -20.27
CA GLU A 179 10.54 -0.59 -20.52
C GLU A 179 11.85 0.13 -20.13
N PRO A 180 12.44 0.92 -21.07
CA PRO A 180 13.74 1.56 -20.83
C PRO A 180 13.70 2.63 -19.73
N GLY A 181 12.52 3.10 -19.34
CA GLY A 181 12.33 4.13 -18.30
C GLY A 181 12.21 3.61 -16.87
N LYS A 182 12.15 2.30 -16.65
CA LYS A 182 11.85 1.70 -15.34
C LYS A 182 12.74 2.17 -14.18
N ALA A 183 14.03 2.37 -14.41
CA ALA A 183 14.94 2.84 -13.36
C ALA A 183 14.67 4.30 -12.94
N VAL A 184 14.13 5.13 -13.87
CA VAL A 184 13.71 6.51 -13.55
C VAL A 184 12.43 6.48 -12.72
N ALA A 185 11.46 5.65 -13.10
CA ALA A 185 10.23 5.46 -12.34
C ALA A 185 10.53 4.98 -10.90
N LEU A 186 11.37 3.95 -10.73
CA LEU A 186 11.79 3.45 -9.42
C LEU A 186 12.48 4.53 -8.58
N ARG A 187 13.37 5.31 -9.20
CA ARG A 187 14.01 6.43 -8.51
C ARG A 187 12.98 7.43 -7.97
N VAL A 188 12.03 7.86 -8.81
CA VAL A 188 11.02 8.85 -8.40
C VAL A 188 10.07 8.26 -7.36
N PHE A 189 9.67 7.00 -7.49
CA PHE A 189 8.88 6.33 -6.47
C PHE A 189 9.58 6.36 -5.10
N LYS A 190 10.87 6.02 -5.04
CA LYS A 190 11.68 6.10 -3.82
C LYS A 190 11.81 7.52 -3.26
N GLU A 191 11.73 8.55 -4.11
CA GLU A 191 11.75 9.95 -3.68
C GLU A 191 10.42 10.37 -3.02
N TYR A 192 9.28 9.79 -3.43
CA TYR A 192 7.95 10.25 -3.03
C TYR A 192 7.22 9.37 -2.02
N TRP A 193 7.74 8.20 -1.70
CA TRP A 193 7.17 7.30 -0.70
C TRP A 193 8.17 6.98 0.41
N ALA A 194 7.65 6.58 1.57
CA ALA A 194 8.43 6.21 2.76
C ALA A 194 8.14 4.76 3.19
N ASN A 195 8.30 3.83 2.25
CA ASN A 195 8.17 2.40 2.52
C ASN A 195 9.34 1.86 3.35
N PRO A 196 9.19 0.69 4.03
CA PRO A 196 10.25 0.06 4.84
C PRO A 196 11.53 -0.22 4.05
N SER A 197 11.36 -0.70 2.82
CA SER A 197 12.44 -0.99 1.88
C SER A 197 11.96 -0.88 0.43
N TYR A 198 12.88 -1.05 -0.50
CA TYR A 198 12.63 -1.01 -1.95
C TYR A 198 13.37 -2.16 -2.61
N GLY A 199 12.81 -3.37 -2.49
CA GLY A 199 13.44 -4.61 -2.87
C GLY A 199 14.38 -5.16 -1.80
N THR A 200 15.31 -5.99 -2.23
CA THR A 200 16.39 -6.57 -1.40
C THR A 200 17.73 -5.89 -1.70
N VAL A 201 18.80 -6.31 -1.02
CA VAL A 201 20.16 -5.81 -1.30
C VAL A 201 20.63 -6.18 -2.71
N ASP A 202 20.11 -7.27 -3.26
CA ASP A 202 20.54 -7.81 -4.56
C ASP A 202 19.54 -7.52 -5.69
N THR A 203 18.29 -7.18 -5.35
CA THR A 203 17.20 -7.03 -6.33
C THR A 203 16.38 -5.76 -6.06
N GLU A 204 16.45 -4.83 -7.00
CA GLU A 204 15.68 -3.57 -6.93
C GLU A 204 14.19 -3.81 -7.20
N GLY A 205 13.34 -2.96 -6.65
CA GLY A 205 11.89 -2.93 -6.87
C GLY A 205 11.17 -2.18 -5.76
N VAL A 206 9.87 -2.13 -5.81
CA VAL A 206 9.04 -1.50 -4.77
C VAL A 206 8.48 -2.51 -3.77
N PHE A 207 8.95 -3.74 -3.80
CA PHE A 207 8.47 -4.81 -2.93
C PHE A 207 9.13 -4.81 -1.54
N PHE A 208 8.36 -5.19 -0.53
CA PHE A 208 8.79 -5.26 0.87
C PHE A 208 7.81 -6.08 1.72
N GLU A 209 8.22 -6.41 2.95
CA GLU A 209 7.37 -6.93 4.01
C GLU A 209 7.13 -5.84 5.07
N SER A 210 5.91 -5.79 5.61
CA SER A 210 5.56 -5.00 6.80
C SER A 210 4.65 -5.82 7.71
N SER A 211 4.70 -5.56 9.02
CA SER A 211 3.94 -6.33 10.00
C SER A 211 3.19 -5.42 10.97
N TYR A 212 1.98 -5.83 11.36
CA TYR A 212 1.19 -5.19 12.40
C TYR A 212 0.68 -6.27 13.37
N GLY A 213 1.41 -6.50 14.48
CA GLY A 213 1.11 -7.62 15.36
C GLY A 213 1.19 -8.97 14.64
N ASP A 214 0.10 -9.72 14.67
CA ASP A 214 -0.06 -11.03 14.02
C ASP A 214 -0.58 -10.94 12.57
N VAL A 215 -0.36 -9.81 11.91
CA VAL A 215 -0.73 -9.56 10.51
C VAL A 215 0.51 -9.19 9.71
N ASP A 216 0.79 -9.93 8.65
CA ASP A 216 1.89 -9.64 7.72
C ASP A 216 1.35 -9.16 6.37
N PHE A 217 1.99 -8.13 5.81
CA PHE A 217 1.75 -7.60 4.47
C PHE A 217 2.97 -7.88 3.61
N PHE A 218 2.78 -8.63 2.53
CA PHE A 218 3.77 -8.87 1.49
C PHE A 218 3.41 -7.99 0.29
N VAL A 219 3.96 -6.78 0.27
CA VAL A 219 3.73 -5.83 -0.82
C VAL A 219 4.67 -6.19 -1.97
N ILE A 220 4.13 -6.43 -3.14
CA ILE A 220 4.88 -6.88 -4.30
C ILE A 220 5.00 -5.80 -5.37
N ASP A 221 6.02 -5.93 -6.20
CA ASP A 221 6.27 -5.15 -7.40
C ASP A 221 5.93 -6.01 -8.62
N ASP A 222 4.79 -5.80 -9.19
CA ASP A 222 4.31 -6.57 -10.32
C ASP A 222 4.64 -5.93 -11.68
N ARG A 223 5.56 -4.94 -11.73
CA ARG A 223 5.96 -4.24 -12.97
C ARG A 223 7.45 -4.30 -13.26
N TYR A 224 8.34 -4.04 -12.31
CA TYR A 224 9.76 -3.81 -12.55
C TYR A 224 10.48 -5.00 -13.19
N TRP A 225 10.12 -6.23 -12.80
CA TRP A 225 10.68 -7.48 -13.31
C TRP A 225 9.69 -8.29 -14.12
N ARG A 226 8.48 -7.77 -14.36
CA ARG A 226 7.49 -8.46 -15.19
C ARG A 226 8.06 -8.70 -16.59
N ASP A 227 7.97 -9.95 -17.04
CA ASP A 227 8.21 -10.36 -18.42
C ASP A 227 6.96 -11.03 -18.94
N ILE A 228 6.32 -10.43 -19.94
CA ILE A 228 5.05 -10.89 -20.50
C ILE A 228 5.11 -12.33 -21.03
N ASP A 229 6.31 -12.82 -21.30
CA ASP A 229 6.48 -14.16 -21.85
C ASP A 229 6.55 -15.25 -20.76
N ASP A 230 6.81 -14.89 -19.47
CA ASP A 230 7.05 -15.94 -18.45
C ASP A 230 6.74 -15.53 -16.98
N SER A 231 6.93 -14.29 -16.56
CA SER A 231 6.96 -13.96 -15.13
C SER A 231 6.25 -12.64 -14.78
N VAL A 232 5.54 -12.64 -13.65
CA VAL A 232 4.99 -11.41 -13.06
C VAL A 232 6.03 -10.69 -12.21
N LEU A 233 6.84 -11.43 -11.43
CA LEU A 233 7.71 -10.89 -10.39
C LEU A 233 9.21 -10.96 -10.74
N GLY A 234 9.59 -11.76 -11.75
CA GLY A 234 10.96 -12.20 -11.94
C GLY A 234 11.37 -13.22 -10.87
N ASP A 235 12.45 -13.95 -11.14
CA ASP A 235 12.88 -15.10 -10.32
C ASP A 235 13.21 -14.71 -8.88
N GLU A 236 13.92 -13.62 -8.70
CA GLU A 236 14.46 -13.20 -7.40
C GLU A 236 13.35 -12.72 -6.45
N GLN A 237 12.43 -11.88 -6.94
CA GLN A 237 11.30 -11.42 -6.13
C GLN A 237 10.33 -12.57 -5.84
N GLU A 238 10.09 -13.47 -6.82
CA GLU A 238 9.25 -14.65 -6.59
C GLU A 238 9.86 -15.53 -5.49
N ALA A 239 11.17 -15.83 -5.56
CA ALA A 239 11.85 -16.61 -4.53
C ALA A 239 11.78 -15.93 -3.15
N TRP A 240 11.92 -14.59 -3.09
CA TRP A 240 11.74 -13.83 -1.87
C TRP A 240 10.31 -13.98 -1.32
N LEU A 241 9.27 -13.76 -2.13
CA LEU A 241 7.87 -13.88 -1.70
C LEU A 241 7.56 -15.26 -1.15
N LEU A 242 7.92 -16.31 -1.89
CA LEU A 242 7.68 -17.70 -1.48
C LEU A 242 8.40 -18.03 -0.16
N SER A 243 9.64 -17.56 0.00
CA SER A 243 10.41 -17.75 1.24
C SER A 243 9.78 -17.01 2.43
N GLN A 244 9.36 -15.76 2.24
CA GLN A 244 8.75 -14.95 3.31
C GLN A 244 7.38 -15.52 3.73
N LEU A 245 6.56 -15.94 2.78
CA LEU A 245 5.28 -16.58 3.05
C LEU A 245 5.46 -17.86 3.88
N ALA A 246 6.41 -18.72 3.52
CA ALA A 246 6.69 -19.95 4.24
C ALA A 246 7.28 -19.71 5.64
N ALA A 247 8.02 -18.61 5.84
CA ALA A 247 8.59 -18.23 7.13
C ALA A 247 7.61 -17.50 8.06
N SER A 248 6.54 -16.93 7.51
CA SER A 248 5.58 -16.14 8.27
C SER A 248 4.75 -17.00 9.23
N THR A 249 4.72 -16.61 10.49
CA THR A 249 3.88 -17.19 11.54
C THR A 249 2.64 -16.34 11.82
N ALA A 250 2.42 -15.26 11.08
CA ALA A 250 1.26 -14.40 11.26
C ALA A 250 -0.06 -15.16 11.04
N VAL A 251 -1.11 -14.75 11.73
CA VAL A 251 -2.46 -15.33 11.58
C VAL A 251 -2.98 -15.03 10.17
N PHE A 252 -2.89 -13.76 9.73
CA PHE A 252 -3.26 -13.38 8.37
C PHE A 252 -2.05 -12.85 7.59
N LYS A 253 -2.01 -13.21 6.31
CA LYS A 253 -0.96 -12.86 5.34
C LYS A 253 -1.60 -12.20 4.14
N PHE A 254 -1.48 -10.88 4.04
CA PHE A 254 -1.98 -10.13 2.90
C PHE A 254 -0.90 -10.03 1.82
N ILE A 255 -1.19 -10.56 0.62
CA ILE A 255 -0.36 -10.36 -0.57
C ILE A 255 -0.96 -9.16 -1.31
N VAL A 256 -0.19 -8.08 -1.42
CA VAL A 256 -0.63 -6.77 -1.90
C VAL A 256 -0.02 -6.49 -3.27
N SER A 257 -0.84 -6.38 -4.30
CA SER A 257 -0.45 -6.20 -5.70
C SER A 257 -1.12 -4.97 -6.32
N GLY A 258 -0.48 -4.32 -7.27
CA GLY A 258 -1.12 -3.34 -8.13
C GLY A 258 -2.17 -3.99 -9.01
N SER A 259 -1.77 -4.99 -9.78
CA SER A 259 -2.65 -5.75 -10.68
C SER A 259 -3.47 -6.81 -9.96
N GLN A 260 -4.66 -7.12 -10.51
CA GLN A 260 -5.54 -8.17 -10.02
C GLN A 260 -4.92 -9.56 -10.17
N PHE A 261 -5.09 -10.43 -9.18
CA PHE A 261 -4.57 -11.80 -9.20
C PHE A 261 -5.41 -12.72 -10.10
N THR A 262 -6.71 -12.52 -10.16
CA THR A 262 -7.64 -13.29 -10.97
C THR A 262 -7.80 -12.71 -12.37
N THR A 263 -8.51 -13.45 -13.25
CA THR A 263 -8.78 -13.04 -14.62
C THR A 263 -9.76 -11.87 -14.68
N HIS A 264 -9.39 -10.78 -15.32
CA HIS A 264 -10.28 -9.66 -15.59
C HIS A 264 -10.48 -9.37 -17.09
N GLY A 265 -9.88 -10.17 -17.96
CA GLY A 265 -10.08 -10.10 -19.41
C GLY A 265 -9.17 -9.11 -20.16
N SER A 266 -8.29 -8.37 -19.48
CA SER A 266 -7.35 -7.42 -20.11
C SER A 266 -6.03 -8.06 -20.55
N GLY A 267 -5.69 -9.24 -20.05
CA GLY A 267 -4.39 -9.88 -20.25
C GLY A 267 -3.27 -9.31 -19.39
N ASP A 268 -3.59 -8.38 -18.47
CA ASP A 268 -2.63 -7.71 -17.59
C ASP A 268 -2.62 -8.27 -16.15
N SER A 269 -3.62 -9.04 -15.75
CA SER A 269 -3.67 -9.72 -14.46
C SER A 269 -2.69 -10.90 -14.37
N TRP A 270 -2.47 -11.40 -13.16
CA TRP A 270 -1.67 -12.62 -12.94
C TRP A 270 -2.23 -13.84 -13.66
N ALA A 271 -3.52 -13.89 -13.93
CA ALA A 271 -4.12 -14.98 -14.69
C ALA A 271 -3.64 -15.05 -16.16
N ALA A 272 -3.04 -13.98 -16.69
CA ALA A 272 -2.31 -14.01 -17.96
C ALA A 272 -0.97 -14.78 -17.85
N PHE A 273 -0.50 -15.06 -16.64
CA PHE A 273 0.72 -15.79 -16.31
C PHE A 273 0.41 -17.07 -15.51
N PRO A 274 -0.30 -18.05 -16.11
CA PRO A 274 -0.85 -19.20 -15.37
C PRO A 274 0.22 -20.06 -14.69
N THR A 275 1.43 -20.08 -15.22
CA THR A 275 2.57 -20.81 -14.62
C THR A 275 3.02 -20.13 -13.33
N ALA A 276 3.20 -18.82 -13.32
CA ALA A 276 3.58 -18.04 -12.13
C ALA A 276 2.49 -18.08 -11.06
N GLN A 277 1.23 -17.86 -11.46
CA GLN A 277 0.06 -17.96 -10.58
C GLN A 277 -0.02 -19.37 -9.95
N GLY A 278 0.11 -20.43 -10.77
CA GLY A 278 0.08 -21.81 -10.32
C GLY A 278 1.21 -22.15 -9.34
N ARG A 279 2.43 -21.63 -9.54
CA ARG A 279 3.54 -21.83 -8.61
C ARG A 279 3.24 -21.24 -7.23
N LEU A 280 2.69 -20.02 -7.16
CA LEU A 280 2.32 -19.38 -5.88
C LEU A 280 1.22 -20.19 -5.17
N LEU A 281 0.13 -20.54 -5.87
CA LEU A 281 -0.95 -21.34 -5.29
C LEU A 281 -0.47 -22.71 -4.81
N GLN A 282 0.40 -23.38 -5.59
CA GLN A 282 0.95 -24.68 -5.21
C GLN A 282 1.89 -24.55 -4.00
N HIS A 283 2.69 -23.48 -3.93
CA HIS A 283 3.57 -23.23 -2.80
C HIS A 283 2.79 -23.03 -1.48
N ILE A 284 1.64 -22.36 -1.54
CA ILE A 284 0.74 -22.22 -0.38
C ILE A 284 0.29 -23.59 0.11
N VAL A 285 -0.08 -24.49 -0.80
CA VAL A 285 -0.49 -25.86 -0.46
C VAL A 285 0.68 -26.69 0.09
N ASP A 286 1.81 -26.72 -0.63
CA ASP A 286 2.98 -27.57 -0.28
C ASP A 286 3.57 -27.23 1.09
N ASN A 287 3.44 -25.97 1.52
CA ASN A 287 3.94 -25.50 2.80
C ASN A 287 2.82 -25.32 3.87
N SER A 288 1.60 -25.74 3.57
CA SER A 288 0.43 -25.59 4.45
C SER A 288 0.29 -24.18 5.02
N ILE A 289 0.42 -23.15 4.15
CA ILE A 289 0.37 -21.75 4.54
C ILE A 289 -1.09 -21.33 4.70
N THR A 290 -1.50 -20.98 5.92
CA THR A 290 -2.86 -20.58 6.27
C THR A 290 -3.04 -19.06 6.26
N GLY A 291 -4.30 -18.58 6.21
CA GLY A 291 -4.64 -17.18 6.42
C GLY A 291 -4.22 -16.22 5.29
N VAL A 292 -4.07 -16.70 4.05
CA VAL A 292 -3.69 -15.86 2.90
C VAL A 292 -4.89 -15.13 2.32
N VAL A 293 -4.75 -13.84 2.05
CA VAL A 293 -5.74 -12.98 1.39
C VAL A 293 -5.01 -12.11 0.36
N PHE A 294 -5.55 -11.98 -0.86
CA PHE A 294 -5.03 -11.08 -1.88
C PHE A 294 -5.70 -9.70 -1.79
N LEU A 295 -4.90 -8.63 -1.92
CA LEU A 295 -5.37 -7.25 -2.11
C LEU A 295 -4.88 -6.77 -3.48
N SER A 296 -5.78 -6.22 -4.30
CA SER A 296 -5.46 -5.80 -5.66
C SER A 296 -6.18 -4.51 -6.09
N GLY A 297 -5.75 -3.94 -7.22
CA GLY A 297 -6.28 -2.72 -7.81
C GLY A 297 -6.53 -2.81 -9.32
N ASP A 298 -6.10 -1.81 -10.11
CA ASP A 298 -6.04 -1.71 -11.56
C ASP A 298 -7.40 -1.63 -12.30
N VAL A 299 -8.28 -2.55 -12.06
CA VAL A 299 -9.37 -2.92 -12.99
C VAL A 299 -10.56 -1.94 -13.07
N HIS A 300 -10.50 -0.80 -12.41
CA HIS A 300 -11.52 0.26 -12.41
C HIS A 300 -12.94 -0.23 -12.03
N ARG A 301 -12.99 -1.19 -11.11
CA ARG A 301 -14.18 -1.69 -10.43
C ARG A 301 -13.75 -2.36 -9.13
N SER A 302 -14.61 -2.37 -8.14
CA SER A 302 -14.32 -3.06 -6.88
C SER A 302 -14.99 -4.42 -6.83
N GLU A 303 -14.27 -5.44 -6.36
CA GLU A 303 -14.74 -6.82 -6.37
C GLU A 303 -14.37 -7.55 -5.08
N PHE A 304 -15.27 -8.42 -4.65
CA PHE A 304 -15.00 -9.52 -3.74
C PHE A 304 -14.97 -10.82 -4.54
N ARG A 305 -13.85 -11.54 -4.48
CA ARG A 305 -13.62 -12.76 -5.26
C ARG A 305 -13.13 -13.90 -4.38
N SER A 306 -13.49 -15.12 -4.77
CA SER A 306 -13.01 -16.36 -4.16
C SER A 306 -12.14 -17.11 -5.17
N VAL A 307 -10.83 -16.97 -5.05
CA VAL A 307 -9.85 -17.56 -5.96
C VAL A 307 -9.82 -19.08 -5.75
N ALA A 308 -10.00 -19.85 -6.82
CA ALA A 308 -9.91 -21.30 -6.74
C ALA A 308 -8.52 -21.76 -6.25
N ALA A 309 -8.51 -22.59 -5.23
CA ALA A 309 -7.27 -23.15 -4.71
C ALA A 309 -6.61 -24.13 -5.69
N ALA A 310 -5.29 -24.32 -5.54
CA ALA A 310 -4.65 -25.53 -6.05
C ALA A 310 -5.22 -26.77 -5.35
N THR A 311 -5.08 -27.93 -5.98
CA THR A 311 -5.64 -29.20 -5.45
C THR A 311 -5.16 -29.47 -4.02
N GLY A 312 -6.09 -29.59 -3.09
CA GLY A 312 -5.81 -29.82 -1.67
C GLY A 312 -5.72 -28.55 -0.82
N GLY A 313 -5.85 -27.36 -1.41
CA GLY A 313 -5.88 -26.09 -0.70
C GLY A 313 -7.28 -25.59 -0.37
N TYR A 314 -7.36 -24.45 0.28
CA TYR A 314 -8.59 -23.67 0.53
C TYR A 314 -8.76 -22.58 -0.53
N ALA A 315 -9.99 -22.11 -0.72
CA ALA A 315 -10.27 -20.97 -1.61
C ALA A 315 -9.72 -19.69 -0.97
N ILE A 316 -8.93 -18.92 -1.73
CA ILE A 316 -8.26 -17.71 -1.23
C ILE A 316 -9.11 -16.49 -1.59
N PRO A 317 -9.47 -15.62 -0.60
CA PRO A 317 -10.13 -14.36 -0.88
C PRO A 317 -9.24 -13.40 -1.68
N GLU A 318 -9.80 -12.74 -2.68
CA GLU A 318 -9.22 -11.55 -3.31
C GLU A 318 -10.17 -10.36 -3.14
N LEU A 319 -9.64 -9.29 -2.59
CA LEU A 319 -10.32 -8.02 -2.40
C LEU A 319 -9.71 -7.01 -3.38
N THR A 320 -10.49 -6.58 -4.38
CA THR A 320 -10.06 -5.59 -5.38
C THR A 320 -10.71 -4.26 -5.09
N SER A 321 -9.92 -3.20 -4.93
CA SER A 321 -10.38 -1.83 -4.65
C SER A 321 -9.92 -0.86 -5.73
N SER A 322 -10.83 -0.51 -6.65
CA SER A 322 -10.58 0.35 -7.81
C SER A 322 -11.91 0.81 -8.43
N PRO A 323 -12.02 2.04 -8.97
CA PRO A 323 -11.09 3.14 -8.77
C PRO A 323 -11.43 3.95 -7.52
N MET A 324 -10.46 4.69 -6.98
CA MET A 324 -10.73 5.73 -5.97
C MET A 324 -11.09 7.09 -6.58
N ALA A 325 -10.61 7.39 -7.79
CA ALA A 325 -10.94 8.61 -8.53
C ALA A 325 -10.61 8.43 -10.02
N ASN A 326 -11.47 7.72 -10.75
CA ASN A 326 -11.31 7.46 -12.19
C ASN A 326 -12.63 6.95 -12.79
N THR A 327 -12.63 6.74 -14.11
CA THR A 327 -13.78 6.13 -14.81
C THR A 327 -13.94 4.66 -14.45
N ASN A 328 -15.18 4.22 -14.28
CA ASN A 328 -15.51 2.83 -13.94
C ASN A 328 -15.50 1.91 -15.18
N ALA A 329 -15.01 0.68 -14.98
CA ALA A 329 -15.07 -0.39 -15.97
C ALA A 329 -16.26 -1.32 -15.72
N ARG A 330 -16.64 -2.09 -16.75
CA ARG A 330 -17.75 -3.04 -16.63
C ARG A 330 -17.38 -4.23 -15.74
N CYS A 331 -18.29 -4.64 -14.87
CA CYS A 331 -18.20 -5.89 -14.14
C CYS A 331 -18.20 -7.09 -15.09
N PRO A 332 -17.23 -8.01 -14.99
CA PRO A 332 -17.24 -9.26 -15.73
C PRO A 332 -18.24 -10.25 -15.13
N THR A 333 -18.41 -11.36 -15.81
CA THR A 333 -19.25 -12.47 -15.32
C THR A 333 -18.40 -13.74 -15.29
N ASP A 334 -17.95 -14.13 -14.13
CA ASP A 334 -17.28 -15.41 -13.90
C ASP A 334 -17.67 -15.98 -12.52
N SER A 335 -17.32 -17.23 -12.27
CA SER A 335 -17.76 -17.96 -11.07
C SER A 335 -16.96 -17.62 -9.81
N GLU A 336 -15.84 -16.89 -9.91
CA GLU A 336 -15.03 -16.49 -8.77
C GLU A 336 -15.52 -15.19 -8.15
N ILE A 337 -16.33 -14.39 -8.88
CA ILE A 337 -16.89 -13.13 -8.39
C ILE A 337 -18.03 -13.43 -7.42
N LEU A 338 -17.91 -12.95 -6.20
CA LEU A 338 -18.97 -12.93 -5.21
C LEU A 338 -19.82 -11.66 -5.36
N GLU A 339 -19.14 -10.51 -5.46
CA GLU A 339 -19.76 -9.19 -5.66
C GLU A 339 -18.88 -8.29 -6.52
N CYS A 340 -19.48 -7.39 -7.31
CA CYS A 340 -18.78 -6.42 -8.15
C CYS A 340 -19.53 -5.09 -8.20
N PHE A 341 -18.80 -3.99 -8.04
CA PHE A 341 -19.30 -2.63 -7.99
C PHE A 341 -18.54 -1.75 -8.98
N ASN A 342 -19.25 -0.98 -9.79
CA ASN A 342 -18.68 -0.18 -10.87
C ASN A 342 -19.50 1.08 -11.22
N THR A 343 -20.19 1.67 -10.27
CA THR A 343 -21.07 2.83 -10.51
C THR A 343 -20.59 4.09 -9.82
N ASP A 344 -19.54 3.99 -8.98
CA ASP A 344 -18.95 5.09 -8.24
C ASP A 344 -17.44 4.88 -8.04
N ASP A 345 -16.77 5.78 -7.34
CA ASP A 345 -15.46 5.55 -6.77
C ASP A 345 -15.60 4.77 -5.46
N TYR A 346 -14.68 3.87 -5.19
CA TYR A 346 -14.76 2.97 -4.03
C TYR A 346 -13.42 2.84 -3.31
N PHE A 347 -13.49 2.56 -2.01
CA PHE A 347 -12.38 2.02 -1.24
C PHE A 347 -12.83 0.82 -0.39
N ILE A 348 -11.90 -0.06 -0.04
CA ILE A 348 -12.18 -1.14 0.88
C ILE A 348 -11.53 -0.84 2.23
N GLY A 349 -12.35 -0.80 3.28
CA GLY A 349 -11.93 -0.84 4.67
C GLY A 349 -11.90 -2.27 5.17
N VAL A 350 -10.89 -2.61 5.98
CA VAL A 350 -10.68 -3.95 6.52
C VAL A 350 -10.49 -3.87 8.03
N GLU A 351 -11.27 -4.62 8.77
CA GLU A 351 -11.08 -4.84 10.20
C GLU A 351 -10.57 -6.26 10.44
N VAL A 352 -9.39 -6.39 11.04
CA VAL A 352 -8.77 -7.67 11.40
C VAL A 352 -8.82 -7.84 12.92
N ASP A 353 -9.30 -8.99 13.39
CA ASP A 353 -9.25 -9.34 14.80
C ASP A 353 -8.57 -10.71 14.97
N THR A 354 -7.30 -10.69 15.42
CA THR A 354 -6.55 -11.90 15.75
C THR A 354 -6.68 -12.31 17.23
N THR A 355 -7.44 -11.54 18.03
CA THR A 355 -7.69 -11.84 19.45
C THR A 355 -8.89 -12.77 19.65
N ALA A 356 -9.74 -12.91 18.64
CA ALA A 356 -10.91 -13.78 18.67
C ALA A 356 -10.51 -15.27 18.70
N ALA A 357 -11.38 -16.13 19.24
CA ALA A 357 -11.16 -17.57 19.28
C ALA A 357 -11.05 -18.21 17.89
N ASP A 358 -11.77 -17.69 16.92
CA ASP A 358 -11.59 -17.89 15.48
C ASP A 358 -11.31 -16.50 14.87
N PRO A 359 -10.05 -16.19 14.56
CA PRO A 359 -9.69 -14.87 14.03
C PRO A 359 -10.45 -14.51 12.76
N THR A 360 -10.69 -13.21 12.55
CA THR A 360 -11.53 -12.72 11.47
C THR A 360 -10.88 -11.58 10.67
N VAL A 361 -11.21 -11.53 9.39
CA VAL A 361 -11.04 -10.39 8.51
C VAL A 361 -12.43 -9.97 8.04
N LYS A 362 -12.82 -8.73 8.31
CA LYS A 362 -14.07 -8.14 7.84
C LYS A 362 -13.76 -7.10 6.78
N ALA A 363 -14.01 -7.43 5.52
CA ALA A 363 -13.87 -6.51 4.39
C ALA A 363 -15.17 -5.72 4.21
N GLN A 364 -15.07 -4.41 4.09
CA GLN A 364 -16.18 -3.47 3.97
C GLN A 364 -15.94 -2.55 2.77
N LEU A 365 -16.80 -2.60 1.76
CA LEU A 365 -16.73 -1.72 0.61
C LEU A 365 -17.53 -0.45 0.88
N PHE A 366 -16.89 0.70 0.69
CA PHE A 366 -17.50 2.02 0.81
C PHE A 366 -17.41 2.77 -0.52
N ASP A 367 -18.45 3.54 -0.85
CA ASP A 367 -18.43 4.48 -1.97
C ASP A 367 -17.69 5.80 -1.60
N ARG A 368 -17.65 6.73 -2.56
CA ARG A 368 -16.97 8.04 -2.39
C ARG A 368 -17.52 8.88 -1.23
N ASP A 369 -18.78 8.71 -0.90
CA ASP A 369 -19.46 9.47 0.17
C ASP A 369 -19.31 8.77 1.54
N GLY A 370 -18.68 7.59 1.58
CA GLY A 370 -18.44 6.79 2.78
C GLY A 370 -19.63 5.90 3.18
N GLU A 371 -20.59 5.72 2.27
CA GLU A 371 -21.73 4.84 2.50
C GLU A 371 -21.32 3.37 2.27
N LEU A 372 -21.67 2.50 3.21
CA LEU A 372 -21.35 1.07 3.15
C LEU A 372 -22.18 0.36 2.08
N GLN A 373 -21.52 -0.25 1.12
CA GLN A 373 -22.12 -0.94 -0.02
C GLN A 373 -22.16 -2.45 0.16
N ALA A 374 -21.10 -3.05 0.72
CA ALA A 374 -21.00 -4.49 0.91
C ALA A 374 -20.12 -4.85 2.12
N VAL A 375 -20.31 -6.07 2.65
CA VAL A 375 -19.49 -6.64 3.72
C VAL A 375 -19.21 -8.10 3.41
N TRP A 376 -17.96 -8.50 3.59
CA TRP A 376 -17.57 -9.90 3.55
C TRP A 376 -16.79 -10.25 4.84
N ASP A 377 -17.36 -11.15 5.63
CA ASP A 377 -16.73 -11.70 6.83
C ASP A 377 -15.98 -12.99 6.45
N ILE A 378 -14.67 -13.01 6.70
CA ILE A 378 -13.75 -14.11 6.40
C ILE A 378 -13.21 -14.61 7.73
N LYS A 379 -13.35 -15.92 8.02
CA LYS A 379 -12.80 -16.54 9.22
C LYS A 379 -11.48 -17.20 8.91
N HIS A 380 -10.56 -17.21 9.89
CA HIS A 380 -9.30 -17.92 9.74
C HIS A 380 -9.52 -19.42 9.50
N SER A 381 -10.54 -20.01 10.15
CA SER A 381 -10.90 -21.42 9.93
C SER A 381 -11.30 -21.77 8.48
N ASP A 382 -11.74 -20.79 7.69
CA ASP A 382 -12.04 -20.96 6.26
C ASP A 382 -10.77 -20.95 5.39
N LEU A 383 -9.64 -20.48 5.94
CA LEU A 383 -8.34 -20.30 5.28
C LEU A 383 -7.29 -21.31 5.82
N THR A 384 -7.69 -22.54 6.08
CA THR A 384 -6.86 -23.62 6.61
C THR A 384 -7.02 -24.91 5.78
N PHE A 385 -6.12 -25.89 5.99
CA PHE A 385 -6.11 -27.19 5.32
C PHE A 385 -6.88 -28.25 6.06
#